data_045747fc38ab86e295aaa717b8fc778d
#
_entry.id   045747fc38ab86e295aaa717b8fc778d
#
_cell.length_a   1.000
_cell.length_b   1.000
_cell.length_c   1.000
_cell.angle_alpha   90.00
_cell.angle_beta   90.00
_cell.angle_gamma   90.00
#
_symmetry.space_group_name_H-M   'P 1'
#
loop_
_entity.id
_entity.type
_entity.pdbx_description
1 polymer ?
#
loop_
_entity_poly.entity_id
_entity_poly.type
_entity_poly.pdbx_seq_one_letter_code
_entity_poly.pdbx_strand_id
1 'polypeptide(L)'
;MNDLRYYGTYARFDTLSKKDAAPLLGADNLVGDLFTIDFENEDGRLVAWLVNRFGARVGYLDESVSRNLNICRARSWTLRAYLSFVAFTDTPEPGIYWGQVALICSDPHYDEAVDAFAQRVSALLCDGIRPDVDLSDSGIAAVLRNDGTWMTENRAPYP
;
A
#
# COMPACT_ATOMS: atom_id res chain seq x y z
N MET A 1 4.72 -18.98 -6.28
CA MET A 1 3.56 -18.07 -6.47
C MET A 1 2.44 -18.62 -7.35
N ASN A 2 2.57 -19.84 -7.87
CA ASN A 2 1.58 -20.34 -8.83
C ASN A 2 0.19 -20.55 -8.22
N ASP A 3 0.11 -20.83 -6.93
CA ASP A 3 -1.16 -21.09 -6.24
C ASP A 3 -1.69 -19.90 -5.44
N LEU A 4 -0.99 -18.77 -5.49
CA LEU A 4 -1.43 -17.59 -4.75
C LEU A 4 -2.59 -16.91 -5.46
N ARG A 5 -3.53 -16.40 -4.69
CA ARG A 5 -4.69 -15.64 -5.15
C ARG A 5 -4.59 -14.18 -4.77
N TYR A 6 -3.78 -13.90 -3.77
CA TYR A 6 -3.61 -12.58 -3.16
C TYR A 6 -2.14 -12.31 -2.91
N TYR A 7 -1.78 -11.04 -2.96
CA TYR A 7 -0.48 -10.59 -2.50
C TYR A 7 -0.71 -9.31 -1.71
N GLY A 8 -0.10 -9.20 -0.55
CA GLY A 8 -0.18 -7.98 0.22
C GLY A 8 0.87 -7.92 1.30
N THR A 9 1.16 -6.70 1.71
CA THR A 9 2.09 -6.41 2.79
C THR A 9 1.97 -4.94 3.15
N TYR A 10 2.42 -4.57 4.34
CA TYR A 10 2.68 -3.18 4.68
C TYR A 10 4.08 -2.86 4.19
N ALA A 11 4.19 -1.98 3.21
CA ALA A 11 5.47 -1.68 2.56
C ALA A 11 5.87 -0.22 2.77
N ARG A 12 7.13 -0.01 3.13
CA ARG A 12 7.70 1.32 3.23
C ARG A 12 7.94 1.89 1.84
N PHE A 13 7.68 3.18 1.67
CA PHE A 13 8.13 3.92 0.50
C PHE A 13 8.98 5.11 0.92
N ASP A 14 9.89 5.51 0.06
CA ASP A 14 10.80 6.62 0.30
C ASP A 14 10.57 7.72 -0.73
N THR A 15 10.92 8.95 -0.37
CA THR A 15 10.93 10.10 -1.27
C THR A 15 12.37 10.45 -1.63
N LEU A 16 12.58 10.99 -2.84
CA LEU A 16 13.93 11.32 -3.29
C LEU A 16 14.45 12.63 -2.70
N SER A 17 13.54 13.57 -2.40
CA SER A 17 13.92 14.88 -1.91
C SER A 17 12.73 15.55 -1.24
N LYS A 18 12.99 16.68 -0.56
CA LYS A 18 11.93 17.52 -0.01
C LYS A 18 10.93 17.96 -1.06
N LYS A 19 11.41 18.25 -2.27
CA LYS A 19 10.56 18.65 -3.38
C LYS A 19 9.61 17.53 -3.80
N ASP A 20 10.13 16.30 -3.84
CA ASP A 20 9.30 15.13 -4.17
C ASP A 20 8.32 14.80 -3.05
N ALA A 21 8.64 15.18 -1.82
CA ALA A 21 7.76 14.98 -0.68
C ALA A 21 6.60 15.99 -0.64
N ALA A 22 6.67 17.08 -1.40
CA ALA A 22 5.64 18.11 -1.36
C ALA A 22 4.23 17.58 -1.60
N PRO A 23 3.99 16.68 -2.59
CA PRO A 23 2.66 16.10 -2.76
C PRO A 23 2.20 15.27 -1.57
N LEU A 24 3.15 14.66 -0.86
CA LEU A 24 2.84 13.84 0.32
C LEU A 24 2.48 14.70 1.53
N LEU A 25 3.06 15.90 1.63
CA LEU A 25 2.87 16.78 2.77
C LEU A 25 1.64 17.67 2.64
N GLY A 26 1.09 17.80 1.43
CA GLY A 26 -0.07 18.63 1.20
C GLY A 26 -1.36 18.01 1.74
N ALA A 27 -2.42 18.81 1.77
CA ALA A 27 -3.75 18.34 2.13
C ALA A 27 -4.34 17.38 1.09
N ASP A 28 -3.59 17.12 0.01
CA ASP A 28 -4.02 16.27 -1.10
C ASP A 28 -3.92 14.79 -0.79
N ASN A 29 -3.19 14.43 0.27
CA ASN A 29 -3.03 13.03 0.65
C ASN A 29 -3.49 12.83 2.09
N LEU A 30 -4.44 11.93 2.27
CA LEU A 30 -4.95 11.56 3.58
C LEU A 30 -4.66 10.08 3.81
N VAL A 31 -4.38 9.72 5.06
CA VAL A 31 -4.25 8.31 5.44
C VAL A 31 -5.53 7.58 5.05
N GLY A 32 -5.39 6.46 4.38
CA GLY A 32 -6.49 5.71 3.78
C GLY A 32 -6.70 5.96 2.30
N ASP A 33 -6.07 7.00 1.73
CA ASP A 33 -6.19 7.28 0.30
C ASP A 33 -5.59 6.17 -0.54
N LEU A 34 -6.23 5.91 -1.68
CA LEU A 34 -5.76 4.93 -2.65
C LEU A 34 -4.77 5.59 -3.61
N PHE A 35 -3.59 4.99 -3.71
CA PHE A 35 -2.59 5.35 -4.71
C PHE A 35 -2.65 4.38 -5.89
N THR A 36 -2.31 4.87 -7.07
CA THR A 36 -2.02 4.01 -8.21
C THR A 36 -0.52 3.74 -8.27
N ILE A 37 -0.12 2.74 -9.05
CA ILE A 37 1.27 2.32 -9.13
C ILE A 37 1.75 2.47 -10.56
N ASP A 38 2.84 3.21 -10.74
CA ASP A 38 3.49 3.45 -12.03
C ASP A 38 4.83 2.75 -12.03
N PHE A 39 5.03 1.84 -12.98
CA PHE A 39 6.27 1.06 -13.07
C PHE A 39 7.23 1.73 -14.03
N GLU A 40 8.47 1.87 -13.61
CA GLU A 40 9.52 2.46 -14.43
C GLU A 40 10.79 1.64 -14.31
N ASN A 41 11.50 1.48 -15.42
CA ASN A 41 12.78 0.82 -15.43
C ASN A 41 13.87 1.89 -15.42
N GLU A 42 14.58 1.99 -14.30
CA GLU A 42 15.64 2.98 -14.09
C GLU A 42 16.98 2.25 -14.00
N ASP A 43 17.85 2.42 -14.98
CA ASP A 43 19.18 1.81 -15.03
C ASP A 43 19.17 0.29 -14.81
N GLY A 44 18.23 -0.39 -15.45
CA GLY A 44 18.07 -1.84 -15.32
C GLY A 44 17.35 -2.28 -14.05
N ARG A 45 16.91 -1.35 -13.24
CA ARG A 45 16.17 -1.66 -11.99
C ARG A 45 14.72 -1.27 -12.15
N LEU A 46 13.84 -2.17 -11.77
CA LEU A 46 12.40 -1.91 -11.79
C LEU A 46 12.01 -1.16 -10.53
N VAL A 47 11.36 -0.03 -10.71
CA VAL A 47 10.87 0.81 -9.62
C VAL A 47 9.36 0.98 -9.73
N ALA A 48 8.65 0.69 -8.65
CA ALA A 48 7.22 0.94 -8.54
C ALA A 48 7.02 2.29 -7.84
N TRP A 49 6.49 3.26 -8.56
CA TRP A 49 6.20 4.59 -8.04
C TRP A 49 4.75 4.65 -7.57
N LEU A 50 4.55 5.25 -6.41
CA LEU A 50 3.21 5.52 -5.88
C LEU A 50 2.74 6.86 -6.40
N VAL A 51 1.53 6.89 -6.97
CA VAL A 51 0.95 8.07 -7.60
C VAL A 51 -0.38 8.37 -6.91
N ASN A 52 -0.56 9.61 -6.45
CA ASN A 52 -1.79 10.01 -5.78
C ASN A 52 -2.93 10.25 -6.80
N ARG A 53 -4.13 10.53 -6.28
CA ARG A 53 -5.31 10.76 -7.12
C ARG A 53 -5.19 11.97 -8.05
N PHE A 54 -4.23 12.86 -7.81
CA PHE A 54 -3.98 14.02 -8.66
C PHE A 54 -2.89 13.78 -9.70
N GLY A 55 -2.38 12.56 -9.78
CA GLY A 55 -1.35 12.20 -10.75
C GLY A 55 0.08 12.54 -10.34
N ALA A 56 0.30 12.91 -9.08
CA ALA A 56 1.64 13.24 -8.59
C ALA A 56 2.32 12.02 -7.96
N ARG A 57 3.58 11.81 -8.29
CA ARG A 57 4.40 10.77 -7.65
C ARG A 57 4.73 11.21 -6.24
N VAL A 58 4.40 10.38 -5.26
CA VAL A 58 4.65 10.68 -3.83
C VAL A 58 5.85 9.92 -3.28
N GLY A 59 6.23 8.82 -3.89
CA GLY A 59 7.37 8.04 -3.44
C GLY A 59 7.51 6.74 -4.23
N TYR A 60 8.50 5.94 -3.84
CA TYR A 60 8.81 4.69 -4.53
C TYR A 60 9.00 3.55 -3.55
N LEU A 61 8.69 2.34 -4.01
CA LEU A 61 8.84 1.12 -3.24
C LEU A 61 10.20 0.48 -3.51
N ASP A 62 10.68 -0.36 -2.59
CA ASP A 62 11.96 -1.03 -2.78
C ASP A 62 11.91 -2.03 -3.94
N GLU A 63 13.08 -2.55 -4.30
CA GLU A 63 13.20 -3.44 -5.45
C GLU A 63 12.43 -4.75 -5.28
N SER A 64 12.47 -5.32 -4.09
CA SER A 64 11.78 -6.59 -3.82
C SER A 64 10.28 -6.46 -3.97
N VAL A 65 9.69 -5.44 -3.36
CA VAL A 65 8.25 -5.17 -3.44
C VAL A 65 7.87 -4.79 -4.88
N SER A 66 8.69 -3.98 -5.53
CA SER A 66 8.46 -3.58 -6.92
C SER A 66 8.39 -4.79 -7.84
N ARG A 67 9.30 -5.76 -7.67
CA ARG A 67 9.28 -7.00 -8.46
C ARG A 67 8.03 -7.83 -8.20
N ASN A 68 7.62 -7.95 -6.95
CA ASN A 68 6.42 -8.70 -6.60
C ASN A 68 5.17 -8.06 -7.22
N LEU A 69 5.07 -6.75 -7.15
CA LEU A 69 3.96 -6.02 -7.77
C LEU A 69 3.97 -6.18 -9.30
N ASN A 70 5.15 -6.20 -9.91
CA ASN A 70 5.25 -6.41 -11.34
C ASN A 70 4.79 -7.80 -11.76
N ILE A 71 5.05 -8.82 -10.93
CA ILE A 71 4.52 -10.17 -11.18
C ILE A 71 2.99 -10.15 -11.14
N CYS A 72 2.41 -9.48 -10.15
CA CYS A 72 0.97 -9.34 -10.06
C CYS A 72 0.39 -8.62 -11.29
N ARG A 73 1.04 -7.52 -11.70
CA ARG A 73 0.65 -6.78 -12.90
C ARG A 73 0.69 -7.65 -14.14
N ALA A 74 1.76 -8.44 -14.30
CA ALA A 74 1.93 -9.32 -15.45
C ALA A 74 0.83 -10.39 -15.52
N ARG A 75 0.25 -10.74 -14.38
CA ARG A 75 -0.90 -11.68 -14.29
C ARG A 75 -2.24 -10.97 -14.43
N SER A 76 -2.24 -9.68 -14.70
CA SER A 76 -3.45 -8.84 -14.79
C SER A 76 -4.21 -8.78 -13.46
N TRP A 77 -3.51 -8.90 -12.35
CA TRP A 77 -4.11 -8.75 -11.02
C TRP A 77 -4.43 -7.29 -10.73
N THR A 78 -5.43 -7.07 -9.92
CA THR A 78 -5.77 -5.74 -9.42
C THR A 78 -4.80 -5.36 -8.31
N LEU A 79 -4.18 -4.19 -8.44
CA LEU A 79 -3.22 -3.67 -7.47
C LEU A 79 -3.88 -2.54 -6.67
N ARG A 80 -3.76 -2.60 -5.34
CA ARG A 80 -4.30 -1.57 -4.45
C ARG A 80 -3.23 -1.18 -3.45
N ALA A 81 -3.00 0.13 -3.31
CA ALA A 81 -2.04 0.66 -2.34
C ALA A 81 -2.73 1.80 -1.58
N TYR A 82 -2.95 1.59 -0.29
CA TYR A 82 -3.57 2.60 0.57
C TYR A 82 -2.52 3.24 1.46
N LEU A 83 -2.53 4.57 1.52
CA LEU A 83 -1.61 5.28 2.43
C LEU A 83 -1.95 4.92 3.87
N SER A 84 -1.00 4.33 4.59
CA SER A 84 -1.21 3.90 5.96
C SER A 84 -0.48 4.76 6.99
N PHE A 85 0.62 5.39 6.60
CA PHE A 85 1.46 6.11 7.54
C PHE A 85 2.39 7.07 6.81
N VAL A 86 2.65 8.23 7.42
CA VAL A 86 3.64 9.20 6.94
C VAL A 86 4.54 9.57 8.10
N ALA A 87 5.85 9.60 7.87
CA ALA A 87 6.83 9.94 8.88
C ALA A 87 7.86 10.93 8.33
N PHE A 88 8.49 11.60 9.25
CA PHE A 88 9.59 12.51 8.96
C PHE A 88 10.78 12.12 9.83
N THR A 89 11.93 11.93 9.20
CA THR A 89 13.17 11.66 9.91
C THR A 89 14.07 12.88 9.82
N ASP A 90 14.41 13.44 10.98
CA ASP A 90 15.18 14.67 11.05
C ASP A 90 16.68 14.46 10.84
N THR A 91 17.14 13.25 10.90
CA THR A 91 18.55 12.91 10.71
C THR A 91 18.70 11.87 9.60
N PRO A 92 19.74 11.95 8.75
CA PRO A 92 20.66 13.09 8.60
C PRO A 92 20.01 14.29 7.95
N GLU A 93 20.61 15.43 8.08
CA GLU A 93 20.15 16.65 7.41
C GLU A 93 20.40 16.59 5.89
N PRO A 94 19.47 17.10 5.04
CA PRO A 94 18.13 17.59 5.39
C PRO A 94 17.19 16.44 5.76
N GLY A 95 16.13 16.74 6.46
CA GLY A 95 15.15 15.76 6.88
C GLY A 95 14.58 14.96 5.70
N ILE A 96 14.27 13.70 5.95
CA ILE A 96 13.75 12.78 4.94
C ILE A 96 12.32 12.40 5.30
N TYR A 97 11.44 12.50 4.31
CA TYR A 97 10.07 12.01 4.43
C TYR A 97 9.98 10.61 3.88
N TRP A 98 9.23 9.77 4.57
CA TRP A 98 8.94 8.41 4.14
C TRP A 98 7.55 8.03 4.62
N GLY A 99 7.03 6.95 4.14
CA GLY A 99 5.73 6.48 4.56
C GLY A 99 5.56 5.01 4.38
N GLN A 100 4.35 4.54 4.63
CA GLN A 100 4.00 3.15 4.49
C GLN A 100 2.67 3.05 3.76
N VAL A 101 2.55 2.06 2.91
CA VAL A 101 1.28 1.72 2.25
C VAL A 101 0.87 0.31 2.62
N ALA A 102 -0.44 0.10 2.68
CA ALA A 102 -1.03 -1.22 2.77
C ALA A 102 -1.28 -1.71 1.34
N LEU A 103 -0.54 -2.71 0.90
CA LEU A 103 -0.70 -3.30 -0.42
C LEU A 103 -1.66 -4.47 -0.32
N ILE A 104 -2.70 -4.45 -1.17
CA ILE A 104 -3.71 -5.49 -1.24
C ILE A 104 -3.98 -5.77 -2.70
N CYS A 105 -3.44 -6.87 -3.20
CA CYS A 105 -3.52 -7.23 -4.61
C CYS A 105 -4.24 -8.56 -4.76
N SER A 106 -5.04 -8.70 -5.80
CA SER A 106 -5.82 -9.92 -5.98
C SER A 106 -5.97 -10.28 -7.46
N ASP A 107 -6.08 -11.58 -7.72
CA ASP A 107 -6.58 -12.07 -8.98
C ASP A 107 -7.98 -11.49 -9.21
N PRO A 108 -8.29 -10.99 -10.42
CA PRO A 108 -9.61 -10.39 -10.69
C PRO A 108 -10.80 -11.28 -10.37
N HIS A 109 -10.60 -12.59 -10.40
CA HIS A 109 -11.63 -13.55 -10.04
C HIS A 109 -12.14 -13.36 -8.60
N TYR A 110 -11.32 -12.77 -7.72
CA TYR A 110 -11.63 -12.55 -6.30
C TYR A 110 -11.84 -11.08 -5.96
N ASP A 111 -11.89 -10.19 -6.97
CA ASP A 111 -11.91 -8.75 -6.73
C ASP A 111 -13.08 -8.29 -5.88
N GLU A 112 -14.27 -8.85 -6.05
CA GLU A 112 -15.45 -8.43 -5.29
C GLU A 112 -15.22 -8.56 -3.79
N ALA A 113 -14.78 -9.73 -3.35
CA ALA A 113 -14.53 -9.99 -1.93
C ALA A 113 -13.35 -9.18 -1.41
N VAL A 114 -12.28 -9.08 -2.21
CA VAL A 114 -11.08 -8.35 -1.81
C VAL A 114 -11.33 -6.84 -1.78
N ASP A 115 -12.13 -6.31 -2.69
CA ASP A 115 -12.51 -4.89 -2.66
C ASP A 115 -13.26 -4.54 -1.38
N ALA A 116 -14.19 -5.38 -0.94
CA ALA A 116 -14.90 -5.17 0.31
C ALA A 116 -13.94 -5.17 1.50
N PHE A 117 -13.01 -6.11 1.54
CA PHE A 117 -11.96 -6.16 2.55
C PHE A 117 -11.07 -4.91 2.50
N ALA A 118 -10.60 -4.53 1.32
CA ALA A 118 -9.71 -3.39 1.13
C ALA A 118 -10.37 -2.08 1.55
N GLN A 119 -11.66 -1.91 1.25
CA GLN A 119 -12.39 -0.72 1.67
C GLN A 119 -12.54 -0.62 3.17
N ARG A 120 -12.68 -1.74 3.87
CA ARG A 120 -12.70 -1.74 5.33
C ARG A 120 -11.35 -1.37 5.91
N VAL A 121 -10.27 -1.86 5.31
CA VAL A 121 -8.90 -1.45 5.70
C VAL A 121 -8.74 0.06 5.51
N SER A 122 -9.14 0.58 4.36
CA SER A 122 -9.08 2.02 4.08
C SER A 122 -9.87 2.84 5.10
N ALA A 123 -11.09 2.41 5.42
CA ALA A 123 -11.94 3.10 6.40
C ALA A 123 -11.30 3.15 7.79
N LEU A 124 -10.71 2.05 8.23
CA LEU A 124 -10.01 2.01 9.51
C LEU A 124 -8.81 2.94 9.51
N LEU A 125 -8.04 2.96 8.43
CA LEU A 125 -6.89 3.86 8.30
C LEU A 125 -7.33 5.33 8.34
N CYS A 126 -8.43 5.66 7.67
CA CYS A 126 -8.98 7.02 7.70
C CYS A 126 -9.36 7.44 9.12
N ASP A 127 -9.79 6.50 9.96
CA ASP A 127 -10.14 6.74 11.36
C ASP A 127 -8.93 6.74 12.29
N GLY A 128 -7.72 6.60 11.74
CA GLY A 128 -6.50 6.55 12.54
C GLY A 128 -6.29 5.22 13.24
N ILE A 129 -6.92 4.17 12.75
CA ILE A 129 -6.84 2.83 13.34
C ILE A 129 -6.05 1.92 12.41
N ARG A 130 -5.01 1.28 12.95
CA ARG A 130 -4.24 0.30 12.21
C ARG A 130 -4.97 -1.04 12.26
N PRO A 131 -5.32 -1.63 11.09
CA PRO A 131 -5.90 -2.97 11.09
C PRO A 131 -4.88 -4.00 11.58
N ASP A 132 -5.28 -4.81 12.56
CA ASP A 132 -4.42 -5.88 13.07
C ASP A 132 -4.66 -7.13 12.23
N VAL A 133 -4.06 -7.14 11.05
CA VAL A 133 -4.21 -8.24 10.10
C VAL A 133 -2.95 -8.42 9.28
N ASP A 134 -2.65 -9.69 8.98
CA ASP A 134 -1.62 -10.05 8.03
C ASP A 134 -2.17 -9.88 6.61
N LEU A 135 -1.53 -9.07 5.79
CA LEU A 135 -1.95 -8.80 4.41
C LEU A 135 -1.41 -9.82 3.40
N SER A 136 -0.69 -10.85 3.86
CA SER A 136 -0.22 -11.91 2.98
C SER A 136 -1.39 -12.71 2.41
N ASP A 137 -1.10 -13.57 1.43
CA ASP A 137 -2.11 -14.46 0.85
C ASP A 137 -2.87 -15.23 1.93
N SER A 138 -2.15 -15.80 2.89
CA SER A 138 -2.76 -16.56 3.99
C SER A 138 -3.62 -15.68 4.87
N GLY A 139 -3.16 -14.48 5.16
CA GLY A 139 -3.89 -13.52 6.01
C GLY A 139 -5.19 -13.07 5.37
N ILE A 140 -5.12 -12.67 4.11
CA ILE A 140 -6.32 -12.25 3.36
C ILE A 140 -7.31 -13.41 3.26
N ALA A 141 -6.83 -14.61 2.94
CA ALA A 141 -7.68 -15.78 2.85
C ALA A 141 -8.40 -16.07 4.18
N ALA A 142 -7.70 -15.93 5.29
CA ALA A 142 -8.28 -16.14 6.62
C ALA A 142 -9.39 -15.13 6.92
N VAL A 143 -9.16 -13.86 6.57
CA VAL A 143 -10.15 -12.80 6.77
C VAL A 143 -11.41 -13.07 5.94
N LEU A 144 -11.24 -13.44 4.67
CA LEU A 144 -12.37 -13.69 3.79
C LEU A 144 -13.21 -14.87 4.24
N ARG A 145 -12.60 -15.90 4.85
CA ARG A 145 -13.33 -17.03 5.42
C ARG A 145 -14.18 -16.62 6.63
N ASN A 146 -13.78 -15.57 7.33
CA ASN A 146 -14.47 -15.08 8.53
C ASN A 146 -15.38 -13.89 8.27
N ASP A 147 -15.69 -13.60 7.00
CA ASP A 147 -16.51 -12.46 6.57
C ASP A 147 -16.05 -11.11 7.13
N GLY A 148 -14.73 -11.00 7.41
CA GLY A 148 -14.15 -9.77 7.91
C GLY A 148 -14.48 -9.40 9.35
N THR A 149 -15.06 -10.32 10.13
CA THR A 149 -15.44 -10.04 11.53
C THR A 149 -14.26 -9.67 12.43
N TRP A 150 -13.05 -10.14 12.08
CA TRP A 150 -11.82 -9.78 12.80
C TRP A 150 -11.60 -8.27 12.89
N MET A 151 -12.06 -7.49 11.92
CA MET A 151 -11.85 -6.04 11.89
C MET A 151 -12.61 -5.30 12.99
N THR A 152 -13.67 -5.88 13.52
CA THR A 152 -14.43 -5.27 14.62
C THR A 152 -13.84 -5.59 15.98
N GLU A 153 -13.04 -6.64 16.08
CA GLU A 153 -12.52 -7.17 17.34
C GLU A 153 -11.03 -6.88 17.54
N ASN A 154 -10.23 -6.87 16.48
CA ASN A 154 -8.76 -6.84 16.52
C ASN A 154 -8.20 -5.60 15.88
N ARG A 155 -8.60 -4.42 16.31
CA ARG A 155 -8.08 -3.17 15.80
C ARG A 155 -7.29 -2.44 16.87
N ALA A 156 -6.19 -1.79 16.46
CA ALA A 156 -5.32 -1.05 17.37
C ALA A 156 -5.17 0.40 16.92
N PRO A 157 -4.99 1.34 17.85
CA PRO A 157 -4.69 2.72 17.48
C PRO A 157 -3.40 2.78 16.69
N TYR A 158 -3.31 3.70 15.75
CA TYR A 158 -2.08 3.93 15.01
C TYR A 158 -1.03 4.53 15.94
N PRO A 159 0.25 4.11 15.82
CA PRO A 159 1.31 4.63 16.68
C PRO A 159 1.61 6.10 16.46
#